data_c3cd7f2cfd72e29584a20eb44961d8e4
#
_entry.id   c3cd7f2cfd72e29584a20eb44961d8e4
#
_cell.length_a   1.000
_cell.length_b   1.000
_cell.length_c   1.000
_cell.angle_alpha   90.00
_cell.angle_beta   90.00
_cell.angle_gamma   90.00
#
_symmetry.space_group_name_H-M   'P 1'
#
loop_
_entity.id
_entity.type
_entity.pdbx_description
1 polymer ?
#
loop_
_entity_poly.entity_id
_entity_poly.type
_entity_poly.pdbx_seq_one_letter_code
_entity_poly.pdbx_strand_id
1 'polypeptide(L)'
;KEYRRQRQMCIRDRVIDHYAKADYVSRSFYEKSPVIKAAVDFIVSDQALAVGHKENLERLYNELLNKDWFMTLLDLEDYIATKDRMFADYEDQEKWKRMMVVNIAKAGFFSSDRTIAEYNRDIWKLK
;
A
#
# COMPACT_ATOMS: atom_id res chain seq x y z
N LYS A 1 -3.28 -22.49 6.31
CA LYS A 1 -2.17 -22.12 5.39
C LYS A 1 -2.62 -21.13 4.29
N GLU A 2 -3.84 -21.22 3.77
CA GLU A 2 -4.35 -20.37 2.68
C GLU A 2 -4.81 -18.99 3.13
N TYR A 3 -5.36 -18.89 4.32
CA TYR A 3 -5.64 -17.59 4.96
C TYR A 3 -4.37 -16.72 5.11
N ARG A 4 -3.20 -17.36 5.25
CA ARG A 4 -1.89 -16.69 5.20
C ARG A 4 -1.52 -16.20 3.80
N ARG A 5 -1.84 -16.95 2.73
CA ARG A 5 -1.53 -16.54 1.35
C ARG A 5 -2.30 -15.31 0.92
N GLN A 6 -3.57 -15.19 1.27
CA GLN A 6 -4.38 -14.00 0.98
C GLN A 6 -3.88 -12.76 1.74
N ARG A 7 -3.48 -12.92 3.00
CA ARG A 7 -2.82 -11.83 3.75
C ARG A 7 -1.47 -11.45 3.16
N GLN A 8 -0.69 -12.42 2.66
CA GLN A 8 0.60 -12.17 2.02
C GLN A 8 0.49 -11.41 0.69
N MET A 9 -0.64 -11.46 -0.01
CA MET A 9 -0.87 -10.65 -1.22
C MET A 9 -1.08 -9.17 -0.93
N CYS A 10 -1.50 -8.82 0.29
CA CYS A 10 -1.86 -7.45 0.67
C CYS A 10 -0.93 -6.81 1.71
N ILE A 11 -0.06 -7.58 2.35
CA ILE A 11 0.79 -7.10 3.46
C ILE A 11 2.23 -7.53 3.18
N ARG A 12 3.14 -6.56 3.12
CA ARG A 12 4.58 -6.80 2.92
C ARG A 12 5.21 -7.48 4.12
N ASP A 13 6.28 -8.25 3.89
CA ASP A 13 6.96 -9.02 4.92
C ASP A 13 7.36 -8.17 6.13
N ARG A 14 7.83 -6.92 5.92
CA ARG A 14 8.19 -5.98 6.98
C ARG A 14 7.01 -5.62 7.89
N VAL A 15 5.82 -5.44 7.33
CA VAL A 15 4.59 -5.16 8.09
C VAL A 15 4.22 -6.38 8.94
N ILE A 16 4.37 -7.58 8.39
CA ILE A 16 4.12 -8.83 9.11
C ILE A 16 5.09 -8.99 10.29
N ASP A 17 6.37 -8.67 10.09
CA ASP A 17 7.39 -8.74 11.14
C ASP A 17 7.10 -7.78 12.29
N HIS A 18 6.71 -6.53 11.99
CA HIS A 18 6.32 -5.55 13.02
C HIS A 18 5.04 -5.95 13.75
N TYR A 19 4.05 -6.51 13.04
CA TYR A 19 2.86 -7.07 13.71
C TYR A 19 3.21 -8.22 14.64
N ALA A 20 4.13 -9.10 14.24
CA ALA A 20 4.53 -10.25 15.05
C ALA A 20 5.31 -9.83 16.30
N LYS A 21 6.12 -8.76 16.21
CA LYS A 21 6.94 -8.25 17.31
C LYS A 21 6.24 -7.20 18.16
N ALA A 22 5.15 -6.61 17.65
CA ALA A 22 4.46 -5.46 18.27
C ALA A 22 5.39 -4.26 18.55
N ASP A 23 6.39 -4.03 17.68
CA ASP A 23 7.46 -3.06 17.88
C ASP A 23 7.38 -1.85 16.93
N TYR A 24 6.27 -1.68 16.19
CA TYR A 24 6.09 -0.58 15.27
C TYR A 24 5.89 0.74 16.01
N VAL A 25 6.76 1.71 15.73
CA VAL A 25 6.67 3.08 16.24
C VAL A 25 6.72 4.05 15.05
N SER A 26 5.57 4.56 14.62
CA SER A 26 5.43 5.43 13.44
C SER A 26 6.33 6.65 13.48
N ARG A 27 6.44 7.31 14.62
CA ARG A 27 7.29 8.49 14.84
C ARG A 27 8.76 8.22 14.52
N SER A 28 9.26 7.01 14.75
CA SER A 28 10.64 6.65 14.43
C SER A 28 10.93 6.65 12.92
N PHE A 29 9.95 6.29 12.10
CA PHE A 29 10.04 6.35 10.64
C PHE A 29 9.99 7.80 10.14
N TYR A 30 9.09 8.60 10.70
CA TYR A 30 9.01 10.03 10.43
C TYR A 30 10.32 10.76 10.74
N GLU A 31 10.95 10.48 11.87
CA GLU A 31 12.19 11.16 12.29
C GLU A 31 13.42 10.72 11.49
N LYS A 32 13.47 9.46 11.05
CA LYS A 32 14.61 8.89 10.32
C LYS A 32 14.64 9.23 8.84
N SER A 33 13.47 9.39 8.21
CA SER A 33 13.38 9.59 6.77
C SER A 33 12.96 11.02 6.41
N PRO A 34 13.84 11.82 5.76
CA PRO A 34 13.48 13.14 5.27
C PRO A 34 12.32 13.12 4.27
N VAL A 35 12.18 12.04 3.51
CA VAL A 35 11.12 11.87 2.50
C VAL A 35 9.78 11.67 3.21
N ILE A 36 9.72 10.77 4.20
CA ILE A 36 8.52 10.55 5.00
C ILE A 36 8.15 11.83 5.74
N LYS A 37 9.13 12.47 6.36
CA LYS A 37 8.92 13.74 7.06
C LYS A 37 8.31 14.80 6.15
N ALA A 38 8.88 15.04 4.99
CA ALA A 38 8.37 16.02 4.04
C ALA A 38 6.94 15.70 3.58
N ALA A 39 6.63 14.42 3.33
CA ALA A 39 5.29 14.00 2.92
C ALA A 39 4.26 14.19 4.03
N VAL A 40 4.60 13.86 5.27
CA VAL A 40 3.71 14.01 6.42
C VAL A 40 3.52 15.49 6.78
N ASP A 41 4.59 16.29 6.80
CA ASP A 41 4.53 17.73 7.10
C ASP A 41 3.71 18.49 6.02
N PHE A 42 3.72 18.00 4.77
CA PHE A 42 2.90 18.59 3.71
C PHE A 42 1.39 18.58 4.04
N ILE A 43 0.91 17.58 4.78
CA ILE A 43 -0.51 17.46 5.15
C ILE A 43 -1.01 18.69 5.92
N VAL A 44 -0.13 19.30 6.73
CA VAL A 44 -0.44 20.50 7.52
C VAL A 44 0.24 21.76 6.99
N SER A 45 0.74 21.74 5.75
CA SER A 45 1.30 22.91 5.08
C SER A 45 0.22 23.92 4.72
N ASP A 46 0.59 25.18 4.56
CA ASP A 46 -0.33 26.25 4.12
C ASP A 46 -1.03 25.91 2.81
N GLN A 47 -0.34 25.20 1.90
CA GLN A 47 -0.89 24.77 0.61
C GLN A 47 -2.02 23.74 0.79
N ALA A 48 -1.80 22.73 1.63
CA ALA A 48 -2.81 21.72 1.90
C ALA A 48 -3.99 22.30 2.71
N LEU A 49 -3.70 23.15 3.69
CA LEU A 49 -4.72 23.81 4.52
C LEU A 49 -5.58 24.81 3.72
N ALA A 50 -5.05 25.38 2.64
CA ALA A 50 -5.81 26.29 1.76
C ALA A 50 -6.94 25.60 0.97
N VAL A 51 -6.80 24.30 0.71
CA VAL A 51 -7.75 23.52 -0.11
C VAL A 51 -8.48 22.44 0.67
N GLY A 52 -7.97 22.06 1.83
CA GLY A 52 -8.51 21.00 2.65
C GLY A 52 -9.19 21.51 3.94
N HIS A 53 -9.93 20.61 4.58
CA HIS A 53 -10.57 20.93 5.87
C HIS A 53 -9.52 20.79 6.99
N LYS A 54 -9.18 21.92 7.61
CA LYS A 54 -8.07 22.03 8.58
C LYS A 54 -8.11 20.95 9.68
N GLU A 55 -9.24 20.82 10.36
CA GLU A 55 -9.37 19.86 11.47
C GLU A 55 -9.15 18.41 11.03
N ASN A 56 -9.59 18.06 9.83
CA ASN A 56 -9.39 16.71 9.29
C ASN A 56 -7.93 16.46 8.92
N LEU A 57 -7.24 17.44 8.35
CA LEU A 57 -5.83 17.35 7.99
C LEU A 57 -4.95 17.26 9.23
N GLU A 58 -5.21 18.10 10.25
CA GLU A 58 -4.51 18.04 11.54
C GLU A 58 -4.75 16.71 12.26
N ARG A 59 -5.97 16.18 12.20
CA ARG A 59 -6.27 14.84 12.74
C ARG A 59 -5.51 13.75 12.02
N LEU A 60 -5.48 13.78 10.68
CA LEU A 60 -4.72 12.80 9.87
C LEU A 60 -3.23 12.86 10.21
N TYR A 61 -2.65 14.06 10.26
CA TYR A 61 -1.26 14.28 10.67
C TYR A 61 -0.96 13.62 12.02
N ASN A 62 -1.78 13.90 13.02
CA ASN A 62 -1.61 13.37 14.37
C ASN A 62 -1.80 11.85 14.44
N GLU A 63 -2.75 11.29 13.68
CA GLU A 63 -2.97 9.83 13.62
C GLU A 63 -1.77 9.12 12.98
N LEU A 64 -1.20 9.66 11.90
CA LEU A 64 0.00 9.10 11.27
C LEU A 64 1.20 9.11 12.21
N LEU A 65 1.41 10.19 12.95
CA LEU A 65 2.55 10.30 13.87
C LEU A 65 2.44 9.45 15.14
N ASN A 66 1.23 9.25 15.64
CA ASN A 66 1.04 8.64 16.95
C ASN A 66 0.55 7.19 16.91
N LYS A 67 -0.15 6.80 15.85
CA LYS A 67 -0.77 5.48 15.78
C LYS A 67 -0.42 4.72 14.51
N ASP A 68 -0.63 5.34 13.35
CA ASP A 68 -0.43 4.75 12.02
C ASP A 68 -0.86 3.26 11.97
N TRP A 69 -2.13 3.00 12.22
CA TRP A 69 -2.71 1.66 12.35
C TRP A 69 -2.42 0.71 11.18
N PHE A 70 -2.16 1.27 10.01
CA PHE A 70 -1.89 0.51 8.79
C PHE A 70 -0.39 0.44 8.46
N MET A 71 0.48 0.96 9.31
CA MET A 71 1.92 1.06 9.07
C MET A 71 2.25 1.75 7.74
N THR A 72 1.52 2.80 7.43
CA THR A 72 1.60 3.56 6.18
C THR A 72 2.98 4.17 5.97
N LEU A 73 3.60 4.68 7.05
CA LEU A 73 4.91 5.30 6.97
C LEU A 73 6.01 4.28 6.67
N LEU A 74 5.87 3.04 7.15
CA LEU A 74 6.77 1.95 6.82
C LEU A 74 6.75 1.63 5.31
N ASP A 75 5.58 1.72 4.69
CA ASP A 75 5.36 1.33 3.29
C ASP A 75 5.61 2.47 2.28
N LEU A 76 5.67 3.71 2.75
CA LEU A 76 5.70 4.90 1.89
C LEU A 76 6.94 4.97 1.00
N GLU A 77 8.13 4.64 1.51
CA GLU A 77 9.36 4.65 0.72
C GLU A 77 9.34 3.61 -0.40
N ASP A 78 8.83 2.43 -0.12
CA ASP A 78 8.67 1.37 -1.11
C ASP A 78 7.62 1.72 -2.17
N TYR A 79 6.55 2.42 -1.74
CA TYR A 79 5.55 2.97 -2.67
C TYR A 79 6.20 3.98 -3.63
N ILE A 80 7.00 4.92 -3.12
CA ILE A 80 7.70 5.92 -3.93
C ILE A 80 8.63 5.22 -4.92
N ALA A 81 9.48 4.31 -4.45
CA ALA A 81 10.39 3.57 -5.31
C ALA A 81 9.67 2.75 -6.39
N THR A 82 8.51 2.18 -6.06
CA THR A 82 7.68 1.44 -7.02
C THR A 82 7.04 2.36 -8.05
N LYS A 83 6.53 3.51 -7.61
CA LYS A 83 5.98 4.57 -8.47
C LYS A 83 7.04 5.07 -9.46
N ASP A 84 8.26 5.33 -8.99
CA ASP A 84 9.34 5.83 -9.85
C ASP A 84 9.76 4.79 -10.90
N ARG A 85 9.81 3.51 -10.53
CA ARG A 85 10.02 2.43 -11.50
C ARG A 85 8.87 2.34 -12.52
N MET A 86 7.64 2.50 -12.07
CA MET A 86 6.47 2.49 -12.96
C MET A 86 6.55 3.64 -13.98
N PHE A 87 6.96 4.83 -13.57
CA PHE A 87 7.13 5.95 -14.49
C PHE A 87 8.27 5.71 -15.48
N ALA A 88 9.41 5.18 -15.04
CA ALA A 88 10.49 4.78 -15.93
C ALA A 88 10.05 3.72 -16.95
N ASP A 89 9.29 2.72 -16.51
CA ASP A 89 8.71 1.71 -17.40
C ASP A 89 7.69 2.30 -18.39
N TYR A 90 6.95 3.34 -17.98
CA TYR A 90 5.99 4.04 -18.84
C TYR A 90 6.68 4.85 -19.95
N GLU A 91 7.85 5.41 -19.71
CA GLU A 91 8.63 6.12 -20.72
C GLU A 91 9.09 5.19 -21.85
N ASP A 92 9.38 3.93 -21.56
CA ASP A 92 9.60 2.88 -22.56
C ASP A 92 8.24 2.34 -23.07
N GLN A 93 7.69 3.04 -24.07
CA GLN A 93 6.36 2.75 -24.61
C GLN A 93 6.23 1.35 -25.21
N GLU A 94 7.31 0.77 -25.75
CA GLU A 94 7.28 -0.60 -26.27
C GLU A 94 7.19 -1.63 -25.15
N LYS A 95 7.96 -1.45 -24.10
CA LYS A 95 7.89 -2.26 -22.87
C LYS A 95 6.51 -2.14 -22.24
N TRP A 96 6.01 -0.92 -22.10
CA TRP A 96 4.70 -0.65 -21.49
C TRP A 96 3.56 -1.34 -22.24
N LYS A 97 3.52 -1.22 -23.58
CA LYS A 97 2.52 -1.90 -24.42
C LYS A 97 2.57 -3.42 -24.27
N ARG A 98 3.78 -4.01 -24.22
CA ARG A 98 3.93 -5.45 -23.98
C ARG A 98 3.37 -5.85 -22.59
N MET A 99 3.66 -5.07 -21.55
CA MET A 99 3.10 -5.31 -20.22
C MET A 99 1.57 -5.21 -20.22
N MET A 100 1.00 -4.22 -20.93
CA MET A 100 -0.45 -4.09 -21.08
C MET A 100 -1.09 -5.31 -21.74
N VAL A 101 -0.52 -5.78 -22.85
CA VAL A 101 -1.01 -6.98 -23.57
C VAL A 101 -0.97 -8.22 -22.65
N VAL A 102 0.13 -8.42 -21.93
CA VAL A 102 0.25 -9.54 -20.98
C VAL A 102 -0.77 -9.42 -19.86
N ASN A 103 -0.99 -8.22 -19.33
CA ASN A 103 -1.96 -7.98 -18.26
C ASN A 103 -3.39 -8.27 -18.74
N ILE A 104 -3.76 -7.80 -19.95
CA ILE A 104 -5.07 -8.08 -20.56
C ILE A 104 -5.24 -9.59 -20.79
N ALA A 105 -4.25 -10.25 -21.36
CA ALA A 105 -4.31 -11.69 -21.63
C ALA A 105 -4.48 -12.53 -20.35
N LYS A 106 -3.94 -12.07 -19.23
CA LYS A 106 -4.03 -12.74 -17.93
C LYS A 106 -5.17 -12.24 -17.05
N ALA A 107 -5.93 -11.24 -17.47
CA ALA A 107 -6.98 -10.61 -16.65
C ALA A 107 -8.08 -11.60 -16.24
N GLY A 108 -8.35 -12.64 -17.04
CA GLY A 108 -9.28 -13.72 -16.69
C GLY A 108 -8.95 -14.44 -15.37
N PHE A 109 -7.67 -14.39 -14.94
CA PHE A 109 -7.28 -14.90 -13.63
C PHE A 109 -7.99 -14.17 -12.46
N PHE A 110 -8.36 -12.91 -12.64
CA PHE A 110 -9.06 -12.11 -11.63
C PHE A 110 -10.59 -12.17 -11.74
N SER A 111 -11.12 -13.17 -12.48
CA SER A 111 -12.59 -13.34 -12.56
C SER A 111 -13.18 -13.67 -11.20
N SER A 112 -14.36 -13.12 -10.91
CA SER A 112 -15.11 -13.43 -9.69
C SER A 112 -15.50 -14.90 -9.63
N ASP A 113 -15.87 -15.50 -10.76
CA ASP A 113 -16.27 -16.91 -10.84
C ASP A 113 -15.15 -17.84 -10.37
N ARG A 114 -13.91 -17.60 -10.86
CA ARG A 114 -12.75 -18.35 -10.37
C ARG A 114 -12.53 -18.14 -8.87
N THR A 115 -12.60 -16.90 -8.41
CA THR A 115 -12.40 -16.57 -7.01
C THR A 115 -13.43 -17.26 -6.12
N ILE A 116 -14.72 -17.22 -6.48
CA ILE A 116 -15.80 -17.88 -5.78
C ILE A 116 -15.61 -19.41 -5.80
N ALA A 117 -15.24 -19.98 -6.95
CA ALA A 117 -14.97 -21.41 -7.04
C ALA A 117 -13.80 -21.85 -6.14
N GLU A 118 -12.73 -21.07 -6.07
CA GLU A 118 -11.61 -21.32 -5.16
C GLU A 118 -12.03 -21.20 -3.69
N TYR A 119 -12.79 -20.17 -3.33
CA TYR A 119 -13.34 -20.04 -1.98
C TYR A 119 -14.23 -21.23 -1.61
N ASN A 120 -15.09 -21.67 -2.54
CA ASN A 120 -15.94 -22.84 -2.29
C ASN A 120 -15.11 -24.11 -2.10
N ARG A 121 -14.14 -24.35 -2.97
CA ARG A 121 -13.26 -25.54 -2.90
C ARG A 121 -12.44 -25.57 -1.62
N ASP A 122 -11.85 -24.45 -1.25
CA ASP A 122 -10.77 -24.40 -0.26
C ASP A 122 -11.27 -24.01 1.15
N ILE A 123 -12.36 -23.26 1.25
CA ILE A 123 -12.85 -22.68 2.49
C ILE A 123 -14.26 -23.17 2.84
N TRP A 124 -15.25 -22.88 1.99
CA TRP A 124 -16.65 -23.11 2.33
C TRP A 124 -17.08 -24.55 2.18
N LYS A 125 -16.54 -25.26 1.17
CA LYS A 125 -16.85 -26.68 0.89
C LYS A 125 -18.35 -26.96 0.74
N LEU A 126 -19.08 -26.01 0.16
CA LEU A 126 -20.50 -26.14 -0.13
C LEU A 126 -20.69 -27.21 -1.21
N LYS A 127 -21.73 -28.07 -1.00
CA LYS A 127 -22.14 -29.10 -1.96
C LYS A 127 -23.13 -28.53 -2.97
#